data_e965de0d46a356209b8e71fad3c8bd1b
#
_entry.id   e965de0d46a356209b8e71fad3c8bd1b
#
_cell.length_a   1.000
_cell.length_b   1.000
_cell.length_c   1.000
_cell.angle_alpha   90.00
_cell.angle_beta   90.00
_cell.angle_gamma   90.00
#
_symmetry.space_group_name_H-M   'P 1'
#
loop_
_entity.id
_entity.type
_entity.pdbx_description
1 polymer ?
#
loop_
_entity_poly.entity_id
_entity_poly.type
_entity_poly.pdbx_seq_one_letter_code
_entity_poly.pdbx_strand_id
1 'polypeptide(L)'
;MSQPGIPNLSINEETETTRESIYFQKVILFNDSVNEFFHVENCLMKICFKTKREAKKIAIEAHEQGKAVCYVGSLEECETIAEQMGNERLTVSIQS
;
A
#
# COMPACT_ATOMS: atom_id res chain seq x y z
N MET A 1 -0.72 -31.96 -1.86
CA MET A 1 -1.31 -32.17 -1.60
C MET A 1 -1.53 -32.27 -1.51
N SER A 2 -1.13 -31.82 -1.54
CA SER A 2 -1.62 -31.81 -1.42
C SER A 2 -1.50 -31.70 -1.27
N GLN A 3 -1.14 -31.31 -1.31
CA GLN A 3 -1.51 -31.25 -1.17
C GLN A 3 -1.39 -31.31 -1.21
N PRO A 4 -1.13 -31.39 -1.33
CA PRO A 4 -1.30 -31.26 -1.28
C PRO A 4 -1.22 -31.13 -1.11
N GLY A 5 -0.94 -30.98 -0.95
CA GLY A 5 -1.35 -30.79 -0.90
C GLY A 5 -1.15 -30.41 -0.60
N ILE A 6 -1.06 -30.42 -0.59
CA ILE A 6 -1.32 -30.20 -0.36
C ILE A 6 -1.27 -30.09 -0.22
N PRO A 7 -1.35 -30.30 -0.30
CA PRO A 7 -1.60 -29.96 -0.19
C PRO A 7 -1.49 -29.72 -0.14
N ASN A 8 -1.56 -29.72 -0.33
CA ASN A 8 -1.74 -29.34 -0.21
C ASN A 8 -1.66 -28.89 -0.22
N LEU A 9 -1.85 -28.78 -0.50
CA LEU A 9 -2.00 -28.13 -0.50
C LEU A 9 -2.00 -27.70 -0.23
N SER A 10 -2.74 -27.78 -1.06
CA SER A 10 -3.26 -26.94 -0.28
C SER A 10 -2.47 -26.24 0.83
N ILE A 11 -1.95 -26.76 1.62
CA ILE A 11 -0.96 -26.27 2.56
C ILE A 11 -0.01 -25.31 1.90
N ASN A 12 0.33 -25.58 0.66
CA ASN A 12 1.23 -24.70 -0.09
C ASN A 12 0.66 -23.30 -0.23
N GLU A 13 -0.62 -23.21 -0.44
CA GLU A 13 -1.25 -21.90 -0.52
C GLU A 13 -1.16 -21.15 0.79
N GLU A 14 -1.37 -21.85 1.88
CA GLU A 14 -1.23 -21.21 3.18
C GLU A 14 0.18 -20.72 3.43
N THR A 15 1.14 -21.52 3.01
CA THR A 15 2.54 -21.15 3.15
C THR A 15 2.86 -19.90 2.35
N GLU A 16 2.36 -19.82 1.13
CA GLU A 16 2.57 -18.65 0.29
C GLU A 16 1.93 -17.42 0.89
N THR A 17 0.70 -17.56 1.40
CA THR A 17 0.00 -16.45 2.04
C THR A 17 0.78 -15.94 3.25
N THR A 18 1.29 -16.87 4.05
CA THR A 18 2.09 -16.50 5.21
C THR A 18 3.36 -15.79 4.79
N ARG A 19 3.99 -16.27 3.72
CA ARG A 19 5.20 -15.66 3.21
C ARG A 19 4.93 -14.22 2.73
N GLU A 20 3.84 -14.02 2.03
CA GLU A 20 3.46 -12.68 1.59
C GLU A 20 3.23 -11.76 2.77
N SER A 21 2.58 -12.26 3.82
CA SER A 21 2.34 -11.45 5.02
C SER A 21 3.64 -11.03 5.68
N ILE A 22 4.68 -11.87 5.59
CA ILE A 22 5.97 -11.57 6.20
C ILE A 22 6.75 -10.57 5.35
N TYR A 23 6.76 -10.75 4.03
CA TYR A 23 7.63 -9.99 3.15
C TYR A 23 6.96 -8.81 2.49
N PHE A 24 5.65 -8.84 2.33
CA PHE A 24 4.93 -7.76 1.68
C PHE A 24 4.19 -6.94 2.71
N GLN A 25 4.41 -5.65 2.63
CA GLN A 25 3.79 -4.68 3.52
C GLN A 25 2.96 -3.72 2.69
N LYS A 26 2.16 -2.93 3.38
CA LYS A 26 1.32 -1.93 2.72
C LYS A 26 1.65 -0.56 3.29
N VAL A 27 1.66 0.43 2.42
CA VAL A 27 1.71 1.83 2.85
C VAL A 27 0.27 2.33 2.83
N ILE A 28 -0.20 2.80 3.98
CA ILE A 28 -1.55 3.32 4.14
C ILE A 28 -1.49 4.84 4.15
N LEU A 29 -2.23 5.45 3.26
CA LEU A 29 -2.36 6.89 3.20
C LEU A 29 -3.58 7.31 4.00
N PHE A 30 -3.40 8.24 4.93
CA PHE A 30 -4.50 8.74 5.75
C PHE A 30 -4.97 10.07 5.22
N ASN A 31 -6.27 10.30 5.35
CA ASN A 31 -6.85 11.58 4.99
C ASN A 31 -6.33 12.65 5.94
N ASP A 32 -5.99 13.82 5.39
CA ASP A 32 -5.74 14.97 6.23
C ASP A 32 -6.32 16.20 5.53
N SER A 33 -6.69 17.19 6.34
CA SER A 33 -7.37 18.37 5.84
C SER A 33 -6.40 19.45 5.39
N VAL A 34 -5.09 19.19 5.51
CA VAL A 34 -4.05 20.19 5.21
C VAL A 34 -3.65 20.15 3.74
N ASN A 35 -3.55 18.94 3.20
CA ASN A 35 -3.04 18.77 1.84
C ASN A 35 -4.16 18.86 0.81
N GLU A 36 -3.88 19.54 -0.29
CA GLU A 36 -4.83 19.64 -1.38
C GLU A 36 -4.87 18.32 -2.15
N PHE A 37 -6.03 18.03 -2.70
CA PHE A 37 -6.26 16.82 -3.45
C PHE A 37 -5.24 16.64 -4.58
N PHE A 38 -4.95 17.73 -5.30
CA PHE A 38 -4.02 17.69 -6.42
C PHE A 38 -2.61 17.32 -5.97
N HIS A 39 -2.18 17.82 -4.81
CA HIS A 39 -0.87 17.49 -4.25
C HIS A 39 -0.80 16.01 -3.90
N VAL A 40 -1.85 15.48 -3.29
CA VAL A 40 -1.91 14.07 -2.94
C VAL A 40 -1.82 13.21 -4.19
N GLU A 41 -2.59 13.58 -5.20
CA GLU A 41 -2.60 12.87 -6.47
C GLU A 41 -1.21 12.83 -7.10
N ASN A 42 -0.54 13.98 -7.13
CA ASN A 42 0.81 14.07 -7.70
C ASN A 42 1.79 13.19 -6.95
N CYS A 43 1.72 13.19 -5.64
CA CYS A 43 2.62 12.36 -4.83
C CYS A 43 2.38 10.89 -5.09
N LEU A 44 1.13 10.47 -5.22
CA LEU A 44 0.82 9.08 -5.53
C LEU A 44 1.39 8.68 -6.87
N MET A 45 1.37 9.58 -7.85
CA MET A 45 1.92 9.30 -9.16
C MET A 45 3.45 9.22 -9.13
N LYS A 46 4.10 10.16 -8.45
CA LYS A 46 5.55 10.27 -8.47
C LYS A 46 6.23 9.32 -7.51
N ILE A 47 5.65 9.12 -6.35
CA ILE A 47 6.28 8.34 -5.29
C ILE A 47 5.80 6.90 -5.29
N CYS A 48 4.50 6.70 -5.45
CA CYS A 48 3.90 5.36 -5.40
C CYS A 48 3.73 4.74 -6.77
N PHE A 49 4.19 5.43 -7.82
CA PHE A 49 4.20 4.93 -9.21
C PHE A 49 2.80 4.61 -9.72
N LYS A 50 1.80 5.37 -9.28
CA LYS A 50 0.43 5.15 -9.72
C LYS A 50 0.15 5.91 -11.00
N THR A 51 -0.76 5.38 -11.83
CA THR A 51 -1.28 6.13 -12.95
C THR A 51 -2.15 7.25 -12.42
N LYS A 52 -2.48 8.20 -13.27
CA LYS A 52 -3.36 9.30 -12.85
C LYS A 52 -4.71 8.77 -12.37
N ARG A 53 -5.26 7.79 -13.07
CA ARG A 53 -6.54 7.18 -12.69
C ARG A 53 -6.45 6.52 -11.32
N GLU A 54 -5.40 5.75 -11.10
CA GLU A 54 -5.20 5.06 -9.84
C GLU A 54 -4.99 6.05 -8.71
N ALA A 55 -4.18 7.07 -8.96
CA ALA A 55 -3.90 8.09 -7.94
C ALA A 55 -5.16 8.82 -7.53
N LYS A 56 -6.00 9.16 -8.51
CA LYS A 56 -7.27 9.81 -8.22
C LYS A 56 -8.18 8.94 -7.39
N LYS A 57 -8.25 7.66 -7.74
CA LYS A 57 -9.09 6.72 -7.02
C LYS A 57 -8.63 6.58 -5.57
N ILE A 58 -7.33 6.46 -5.37
CA ILE A 58 -6.75 6.30 -4.02
C ILE A 58 -7.01 7.57 -3.21
N ALA A 59 -6.81 8.73 -3.81
CA ALA A 59 -7.02 10.00 -3.11
C ALA A 59 -8.48 10.17 -2.69
N ILE A 60 -9.40 9.80 -3.57
CA ILE A 60 -10.83 9.86 -3.26
C ILE A 60 -11.16 8.88 -2.13
N GLU A 61 -10.63 7.68 -2.20
CA GLU A 61 -10.89 6.67 -1.16
C GLU A 61 -10.38 7.15 0.20
N ALA A 62 -9.17 7.71 0.24
CA ALA A 62 -8.61 8.23 1.49
C ALA A 62 -9.50 9.34 2.04
N HIS A 63 -9.99 10.20 1.15
CA HIS A 63 -10.86 11.30 1.57
C HIS A 63 -12.18 10.79 2.13
N GLU A 64 -12.79 9.82 1.46
CA GLU A 64 -14.12 9.35 1.83
C GLU A 64 -14.10 8.34 2.96
N GLN A 65 -13.10 7.46 2.98
CA GLN A 65 -13.03 6.38 3.96
C GLN A 65 -12.07 6.67 5.11
N GLY A 66 -11.32 7.76 5.02
CA GLY A 66 -10.34 8.11 6.04
C GLY A 66 -8.96 7.58 5.77
N LYS A 67 -8.83 6.55 4.97
CA LYS A 67 -7.54 5.96 4.61
C LYS A 67 -7.66 5.09 3.37
N ALA A 68 -6.52 4.84 2.73
CA ALA A 68 -6.48 3.97 1.56
C ALA A 68 -5.08 3.39 1.42
N VAL A 69 -4.99 2.17 0.89
CA VAL A 69 -3.69 1.57 0.58
C VAL A 69 -3.14 2.27 -0.66
N CYS A 70 -1.91 2.78 -0.58
CA CYS A 70 -1.31 3.47 -1.71
C CYS A 70 -0.11 2.73 -2.30
N TYR A 71 0.42 1.72 -1.62
CA TYR A 71 1.53 0.95 -2.15
C TYR A 71 1.62 -0.39 -1.42
N VAL A 72 2.01 -1.42 -2.16
CA VAL A 72 2.25 -2.74 -1.59
C VAL A 72 3.60 -3.22 -2.11
N GLY A 73 4.45 -3.68 -1.21
CA GLY A 73 5.77 -4.15 -1.59
C GLY A 73 6.54 -4.65 -0.38
N SER A 74 7.85 -4.80 -0.54
CA SER A 74 8.69 -5.23 0.57
C SER A 74 8.72 -4.16 1.66
N LEU A 75 9.12 -4.55 2.85
CA LEU A 75 9.26 -3.60 3.95
C LEU A 75 10.21 -2.47 3.57
N GLU A 76 11.32 -2.80 2.93
CA GLU A 76 12.30 -1.81 2.54
C GLU A 76 11.71 -0.81 1.54
N GLU A 77 10.97 -1.31 0.56
CA GLU A 77 10.30 -0.44 -0.39
C GLU A 77 9.29 0.46 0.29
N CYS A 78 8.51 -0.11 1.19
CA CYS A 78 7.49 0.65 1.90
C CYS A 78 8.10 1.73 2.78
N GLU A 79 9.24 1.43 3.39
CA GLU A 79 9.93 2.42 4.21
C GLU A 79 10.41 3.60 3.37
N THR A 80 10.94 3.31 2.18
CA THR A 80 11.37 4.36 1.27
C THR A 80 10.18 5.21 0.82
N ILE A 81 9.10 4.56 0.44
CA ILE A 81 7.87 5.24 0.02
C ILE A 81 7.33 6.10 1.15
N ALA A 82 7.26 5.54 2.36
CA ALA A 82 6.71 6.27 3.50
C ALA A 82 7.55 7.49 3.84
N GLU A 83 8.86 7.36 3.74
CA GLU A 83 9.75 8.49 3.99
C GLU A 83 9.52 9.61 2.98
N GLN A 84 9.44 9.25 1.70
CA GLN A 84 9.23 10.23 0.65
C GLN A 84 7.85 10.90 0.77
N MET A 85 6.83 10.12 1.11
CA MET A 85 5.50 10.67 1.33
C MET A 85 5.49 11.62 2.52
N GLY A 86 6.19 11.25 3.59
CA GLY A 86 6.29 12.10 4.76
C GLY A 86 7.00 13.41 4.46
N ASN A 87 8.02 13.37 3.60
CA ASN A 87 8.73 14.58 3.18
C ASN A 87 7.81 15.54 2.43
N GLU A 88 6.76 15.01 1.82
CA GLU A 88 5.75 15.81 1.14
C GLU A 88 4.58 16.18 2.05
N ARG A 89 4.73 15.93 3.36
CA ARG A 89 3.76 16.29 4.39
C ARG A 89 2.50 15.46 4.33
N LEU A 90 2.58 14.27 3.79
CA LEU A 90 1.47 13.33 3.79
C LEU A 90 1.59 12.41 5.00
N THR A 91 0.46 11.99 5.53
CA THR A 91 0.43 11.10 6.68
C THR A 91 0.25 9.68 6.19
N VAL A 92 1.23 8.82 6.45
CA VAL A 92 1.18 7.43 6.03
C VAL A 92 1.66 6.53 7.16
N SER A 93 1.31 5.25 7.06
CA SER A 93 1.85 4.24 7.97
C SER A 93 2.12 2.97 7.16
N ILE A 94 2.95 2.09 7.74
CA ILE A 94 3.28 0.81 7.12
C ILE A 94 2.58 -0.26 7.93
N GLN A 95 1.84 -1.14 7.24
CA GLN A 95 1.12 -2.24 7.89
C GLN A 95 1.32 -3.52 7.09
N SER A 96 1.31 -4.63 7.80
CA SER A 96 1.39 -5.94 7.15
C SER A 96 0.04 -6.45 6.72
#